data_ea35041c18d33d76ba490a69af9cd966
#
_entry.id   ea35041c18d33d76ba490a69af9cd966
#
_cell.length_a   1.000
_cell.length_b   1.000
_cell.length_c   1.000
_cell.angle_alpha   90.00
_cell.angle_beta   90.00
_cell.angle_gamma   90.00
#
_symmetry.space_group_name_H-M   'P 1'
#
loop_
_entity.id
_entity.type
_entity.pdbx_description
1 polymer ?
#
loop_
_entity_poly.entity_id
_entity_poly.type
_entity_poly.pdbx_seq_one_letter_code
_entity_poly.pdbx_strand_id
1 'polypeptide(L)'
;MLRSLVGSEMCIRDRFRMLWGYTKKMVLADNMNLYIKMVYDTPAEMNGPNLVAATLLFSLRLYLDFSGCCDIAIGAARILGYDLLENFHSPFEATSFAGLWQRWHMSLTGWLRDYIYIPLGGSRCNVVRHMLNTLIVFAVSGLWHGADLRYLEWGIACGVISVIAQLSKAPRKVLWRYNPLYREPAVQTFLQRCITYLLFSFTMVFFASAIYNAAPGEVFAGILQGWQGGFAAGWESVTNLATSSGIDGRLPVV
;
A
#
# COMPACT_ATOMS: atom_id res chain seq x y z
N MET A 1 -23.12 -38.86 4.25
CA MET A 1 -22.42 -38.58 2.97
C MET A 1 -22.26 -37.11 2.66
N LEU A 2 -23.30 -36.25 2.72
CA LEU A 2 -23.21 -34.81 2.43
C LEU A 2 -22.21 -34.04 3.33
N ARG A 3 -22.11 -34.33 4.62
CA ARG A 3 -21.15 -33.65 5.54
C ARG A 3 -19.67 -33.91 5.20
N SER A 4 -19.34 -35.09 4.67
CA SER A 4 -17.96 -35.40 4.26
C SER A 4 -17.54 -34.69 2.98
N LEU A 5 -18.47 -34.49 2.04
CA LEU A 5 -18.22 -33.73 0.80
C LEU A 5 -18.01 -32.23 1.07
N VAL A 6 -18.86 -31.63 1.92
CA VAL A 6 -18.70 -30.22 2.33
C VAL A 6 -17.36 -29.99 3.04
N GLY A 7 -16.93 -30.91 3.91
CA GLY A 7 -15.63 -30.84 4.57
C GLY A 7 -14.45 -30.94 3.59
N SER A 8 -14.55 -31.80 2.57
CA SER A 8 -13.50 -31.96 1.55
C SER A 8 -13.39 -30.72 0.64
N GLU A 9 -14.50 -30.13 0.22
CA GLU A 9 -14.50 -28.90 -0.61
C GLU A 9 -13.93 -27.69 0.15
N MET A 10 -14.26 -27.54 1.43
CA MET A 10 -13.66 -26.52 2.30
C MET A 10 -12.15 -26.72 2.40
N CYS A 11 -11.66 -27.92 2.67
CA CYS A 11 -10.22 -28.23 2.72
C CYS A 11 -9.50 -27.94 1.39
N ILE A 12 -10.11 -28.24 0.26
CA ILE A 12 -9.55 -27.95 -1.06
C ILE A 12 -9.42 -26.44 -1.25
N ARG A 13 -10.46 -25.67 -0.95
CA ARG A 13 -10.45 -24.21 -1.08
C ARG A 13 -9.40 -23.55 -0.19
N ASP A 14 -9.24 -24.04 1.04
CA ASP A 14 -8.25 -23.50 1.98
C ASP A 14 -6.81 -23.81 1.53
N ARG A 15 -6.56 -24.99 0.95
CA ARG A 15 -5.26 -25.31 0.33
C ARG A 15 -4.98 -24.45 -0.90
N PHE A 16 -5.97 -24.19 -1.76
CA PHE A 16 -5.82 -23.26 -2.88
C PHE A 16 -5.55 -21.82 -2.40
N ARG A 17 -6.17 -21.41 -1.29
CA ARG A 17 -5.89 -20.11 -0.68
C ARG A 17 -4.43 -20.01 -0.22
N MET A 18 -3.90 -21.05 0.45
CA MET A 18 -2.48 -21.10 0.84
C MET A 18 -1.57 -21.05 -0.38
N LEU A 19 -1.84 -21.85 -1.42
CA LEU A 19 -1.06 -21.85 -2.66
C LEU A 19 -1.06 -20.47 -3.33
N TRP A 20 -2.21 -19.81 -3.36
CA TRP A 20 -2.31 -18.43 -3.84
C TRP A 20 -1.51 -17.45 -2.97
N GLY A 21 -1.52 -17.62 -1.66
CA GLY A 21 -0.70 -16.87 -0.72
C GLY A 21 0.80 -17.04 -1.01
N TYR A 22 1.27 -18.27 -1.20
CA TYR A 22 2.66 -18.54 -1.62
C TYR A 22 3.01 -17.90 -2.96
N THR A 23 2.11 -17.98 -3.94
CA THR A 23 2.32 -17.34 -5.24
C THR A 23 2.46 -15.82 -5.10
N LYS A 24 1.60 -15.17 -4.32
CA LYS A 24 1.71 -13.72 -4.06
C LYS A 24 3.02 -13.36 -3.37
N LYS A 25 3.43 -14.13 -2.35
CA LYS A 25 4.64 -13.84 -1.57
C LYS A 25 5.90 -14.16 -2.36
N MET A 26 6.09 -15.41 -2.79
CA MET A 26 7.36 -15.89 -3.32
C MET A 26 7.55 -15.55 -4.80
N VAL A 27 6.47 -15.62 -5.61
CA VAL A 27 6.60 -15.40 -7.05
C VAL A 27 6.46 -13.92 -7.40
N LEU A 28 5.51 -13.21 -6.79
CA LEU A 28 5.26 -11.82 -7.16
C LEU A 28 6.05 -10.84 -6.29
N ALA A 29 5.85 -10.87 -4.96
CA ALA A 29 6.43 -9.87 -4.06
C ALA A 29 7.96 -9.95 -3.99
N ASP A 30 8.54 -11.15 -3.88
CA ASP A 30 9.98 -11.31 -3.73
C ASP A 30 10.73 -10.94 -5.02
N ASN A 31 10.17 -11.27 -6.21
CA ASN A 31 10.78 -10.82 -7.49
C ASN A 31 10.69 -9.30 -7.67
N MET A 32 9.57 -8.67 -7.31
CA MET A 32 9.47 -7.20 -7.33
C MET A 32 10.48 -6.55 -6.39
N ASN A 33 10.76 -7.20 -5.25
CA ASN A 33 11.68 -6.70 -4.24
C ASN A 33 13.12 -6.53 -4.78
N LEU A 34 13.56 -7.36 -5.71
CA LEU A 34 14.89 -7.28 -6.31
C LEU A 34 15.10 -5.92 -6.99
N TYR A 35 14.16 -5.52 -7.86
CA TYR A 35 14.21 -4.23 -8.53
C TYR A 35 14.07 -3.05 -7.57
N ILE A 36 13.10 -3.13 -6.65
CA ILE A 36 12.84 -2.04 -5.68
C ILE A 36 14.08 -1.81 -4.82
N LYS A 37 14.68 -2.88 -4.30
CA LYS A 37 15.89 -2.81 -3.47
C LYS A 37 17.02 -2.15 -4.23
N MET A 38 17.29 -2.55 -5.46
CA MET A 38 18.35 -1.97 -6.29
C MET A 38 18.19 -0.46 -6.44
N VAL A 39 16.95 0.01 -6.69
CA VAL A 39 16.67 1.45 -6.86
C VAL A 39 16.78 2.22 -5.54
N TYR A 40 16.32 1.64 -4.42
CA TYR A 40 16.35 2.29 -3.12
C TYR A 40 17.70 2.19 -2.40
N ASP A 41 18.59 1.27 -2.79
CA ASP A 41 19.96 1.20 -2.25
C ASP A 41 20.82 2.38 -2.71
N THR A 42 20.57 2.94 -3.92
CA THR A 42 21.34 4.05 -4.49
C THR A 42 20.44 5.10 -5.12
N PRO A 43 19.52 5.75 -4.37
CA PRO A 43 18.49 6.63 -4.94
C PRO A 43 19.09 7.87 -5.64
N ALA A 44 20.26 8.36 -5.19
CA ALA A 44 20.93 9.50 -5.78
C ALA A 44 21.49 9.24 -7.20
N GLU A 45 21.74 7.98 -7.54
CA GLU A 45 22.24 7.56 -8.85
C GLU A 45 21.11 7.24 -9.83
N MET A 46 19.87 7.13 -9.32
CA MET A 46 18.71 6.73 -10.11
C MET A 46 18.03 7.93 -10.78
N ASN A 47 17.52 7.73 -11.99
CA ASN A 47 16.67 8.72 -12.65
C ASN A 47 15.24 8.74 -12.09
N GLY A 48 14.50 9.83 -12.34
CA GLY A 48 13.14 10.02 -11.85
C GLY A 48 12.16 8.89 -12.20
N PRO A 49 12.10 8.41 -13.46
CA PRO A 49 11.25 7.28 -13.85
C PRO A 49 11.50 6.00 -13.06
N ASN A 50 12.78 5.65 -12.78
CA ASN A 50 13.11 4.48 -11.96
C ASN A 50 12.58 4.62 -10.53
N LEU A 51 12.77 5.79 -9.91
CA LEU A 51 12.28 6.06 -8.56
C LEU A 51 10.76 6.04 -8.49
N VAL A 52 10.06 6.60 -9.49
CA VAL A 52 8.59 6.52 -9.59
C VAL A 52 8.14 5.08 -9.73
N ALA A 53 8.73 4.32 -10.66
CA ALA A 53 8.38 2.92 -10.89
C ALA A 53 8.61 2.07 -9.61
N ALA A 54 9.77 2.20 -8.98
CA ALA A 54 10.08 1.49 -7.74
C ALA A 54 9.12 1.84 -6.59
N THR A 55 8.73 3.12 -6.45
CA THR A 55 7.78 3.57 -5.43
C THR A 55 6.37 3.00 -5.66
N LEU A 56 5.90 2.99 -6.90
CA LEU A 56 4.61 2.37 -7.25
C LEU A 56 4.65 0.85 -7.01
N LEU A 57 5.70 0.19 -7.50
CA LEU A 57 5.88 -1.25 -7.30
C LEU A 57 6.03 -1.62 -5.82
N PHE A 58 6.65 -0.77 -5.00
CA PHE A 58 6.76 -1.01 -3.56
C PHE A 58 5.39 -1.11 -2.88
N SER A 59 4.47 -0.23 -3.22
CA SER A 59 3.09 -0.27 -2.68
C SER A 59 2.38 -1.58 -3.04
N LEU A 60 2.53 -2.03 -4.28
CA LEU A 60 1.97 -3.30 -4.74
C LEU A 60 2.68 -4.50 -4.10
N ARG A 61 4.01 -4.47 -4.04
CA ARG A 61 4.84 -5.49 -3.39
C ARG A 61 4.43 -5.67 -1.93
N LEU A 62 4.30 -4.60 -1.17
CA LEU A 62 3.92 -4.65 0.24
C LEU A 62 2.54 -5.30 0.43
N TYR A 63 1.58 -4.97 -0.45
CA TYR A 63 0.27 -5.62 -0.45
C TYR A 63 0.36 -7.11 -0.75
N LEU A 64 1.09 -7.50 -1.79
CA LEU A 64 1.21 -8.90 -2.21
C LEU A 64 1.93 -9.73 -1.14
N ASP A 65 2.98 -9.19 -0.56
CA ASP A 65 3.76 -9.81 0.53
C ASP A 65 2.86 -10.07 1.74
N PHE A 66 2.26 -9.03 2.30
CA PHE A 66 1.49 -9.15 3.53
C PHE A 66 0.15 -9.88 3.32
N SER A 67 -0.59 -9.60 2.23
CA SER A 67 -1.81 -10.35 1.93
C SER A 67 -1.52 -11.82 1.61
N GLY A 68 -0.35 -12.12 1.02
CA GLY A 68 0.11 -13.48 0.80
C GLY A 68 0.33 -14.24 2.12
N CYS A 69 1.05 -13.63 3.06
CA CYS A 69 1.22 -14.17 4.40
C CYS A 69 -0.11 -14.38 5.14
N CYS A 70 -1.06 -13.43 5.00
CA CYS A 70 -2.40 -13.57 5.59
C CYS A 70 -3.16 -14.75 4.99
N ASP A 71 -3.12 -14.94 3.66
CA ASP A 71 -3.80 -16.06 3.01
C ASP A 71 -3.22 -17.41 3.43
N ILE A 72 -1.90 -17.51 3.57
CA ILE A 72 -1.24 -18.70 4.09
C ILE A 72 -1.71 -18.99 5.52
N ALA A 73 -1.66 -17.97 6.39
CA ALA A 73 -2.04 -18.11 7.79
C ALA A 73 -3.52 -18.49 7.97
N ILE A 74 -4.43 -17.84 7.23
CA ILE A 74 -5.87 -18.10 7.28
C ILE A 74 -6.17 -19.51 6.76
N GLY A 75 -5.56 -19.90 5.62
CA GLY A 75 -5.75 -21.25 5.08
C GLY A 75 -5.24 -22.33 6.01
N ALA A 76 -4.07 -22.15 6.62
CA ALA A 76 -3.52 -23.08 7.61
C ALA A 76 -4.37 -23.15 8.88
N ALA A 77 -4.81 -22.02 9.42
CA ALA A 77 -5.66 -21.95 10.60
C ALA A 77 -6.99 -22.70 10.40
N ARG A 78 -7.64 -22.52 9.23
CA ARG A 78 -8.88 -23.20 8.90
C ARG A 78 -8.74 -24.72 8.82
N ILE A 79 -7.61 -25.22 8.30
CA ILE A 79 -7.30 -26.65 8.31
C ILE A 79 -7.22 -27.18 9.75
N LEU A 80 -6.76 -26.36 10.69
CA LEU A 80 -6.67 -26.67 12.12
C LEU A 80 -7.98 -26.39 12.89
N GLY A 81 -9.03 -25.89 12.22
CA GLY A 81 -10.33 -25.59 12.81
C GLY A 81 -10.46 -24.21 13.45
N TYR A 82 -9.54 -23.27 13.15
CA TYR A 82 -9.58 -21.89 13.65
C TYR A 82 -9.95 -20.91 12.55
N ASP A 83 -10.80 -19.93 12.86
CA ASP A 83 -11.11 -18.80 11.98
C ASP A 83 -10.32 -17.57 12.39
N LEU A 84 -9.44 -17.10 11.46
CA LEU A 84 -8.72 -15.84 11.61
C LEU A 84 -9.44 -14.72 10.86
N LEU A 85 -9.24 -13.48 11.32
CA LEU A 85 -9.79 -12.28 10.69
C LEU A 85 -9.11 -11.99 9.35
N GLU A 86 -9.91 -11.56 8.38
CA GLU A 86 -9.39 -11.02 7.12
C GLU A 86 -8.70 -9.66 7.37
N ASN A 87 -7.51 -9.49 6.79
CA ASN A 87 -6.75 -8.25 6.91
C ASN A 87 -6.86 -7.33 5.71
N PHE A 88 -7.26 -7.85 4.57
CA PHE A 88 -7.35 -7.10 3.31
C PHE A 88 -8.65 -7.37 2.58
N HIS A 89 -9.24 -6.31 2.02
CA HIS A 89 -10.43 -6.39 1.18
C HIS A 89 -10.30 -5.50 -0.05
N SER A 90 -9.54 -5.97 -1.06
CA SER A 90 -9.26 -5.23 -2.31
C SER A 90 -8.92 -3.75 -2.07
N PRO A 91 -7.84 -3.42 -1.34
CA PRO A 91 -7.58 -2.03 -0.90
C PRO A 91 -7.37 -1.05 -2.06
N PHE A 92 -6.84 -1.50 -3.19
CA PHE A 92 -6.61 -0.64 -4.36
C PHE A 92 -7.88 -0.37 -5.21
N GLU A 93 -9.00 -0.99 -4.85
CA GLU A 93 -10.31 -0.60 -5.37
C GLU A 93 -10.94 0.59 -4.62
N ALA A 94 -10.31 1.06 -3.57
CA ALA A 94 -10.81 2.19 -2.80
C ALA A 94 -10.79 3.49 -3.63
N THR A 95 -11.90 4.21 -3.59
CA THR A 95 -12.09 5.50 -4.27
C THR A 95 -11.73 6.70 -3.40
N SER A 96 -11.18 6.46 -2.21
CA SER A 96 -10.75 7.49 -1.27
C SER A 96 -9.67 6.97 -0.33
N PHE A 97 -8.82 7.87 0.17
CA PHE A 97 -7.74 7.52 1.10
C PHE A 97 -8.28 6.91 2.41
N ALA A 98 -9.40 7.40 2.93
CA ALA A 98 -10.06 6.80 4.09
C ALA A 98 -10.64 5.40 3.78
N GLY A 99 -11.21 5.21 2.59
CA GLY A 99 -11.72 3.91 2.14
C GLY A 99 -10.61 2.87 1.95
N LEU A 100 -9.39 3.31 1.60
CA LEU A 100 -8.21 2.44 1.52
C LEU A 100 -7.87 1.85 2.89
N TRP A 101 -7.81 2.67 3.94
CA TRP A 101 -7.51 2.21 5.31
C TRP A 101 -8.59 1.30 5.91
N GLN A 102 -9.84 1.42 5.47
CA GLN A 102 -10.92 0.48 5.84
C GLN A 102 -10.75 -0.90 5.21
N ARG A 103 -9.87 -1.05 4.23
CA ARG A 103 -9.62 -2.26 3.45
C ARG A 103 -8.18 -2.78 3.58
N TRP A 104 -7.32 -2.02 4.27
CA TRP A 104 -5.89 -2.30 4.49
C TRP A 104 -5.64 -2.59 5.96
N HIS A 105 -5.00 -3.73 6.24
CA HIS A 105 -4.59 -4.18 7.59
C HIS A 105 -5.72 -3.97 8.62
N MET A 106 -6.89 -4.55 8.31
CA MET A 106 -8.15 -4.26 9.01
C MET A 106 -8.09 -4.59 10.50
N SER A 107 -7.32 -5.62 10.92
CA SER A 107 -7.13 -5.94 12.33
C SER A 107 -6.41 -4.83 13.09
N LEU A 108 -5.30 -4.30 12.56
CA LEU A 108 -4.58 -3.17 13.16
C LEU A 108 -5.42 -1.89 13.12
N THR A 109 -6.05 -1.59 11.99
CA THR A 109 -6.92 -0.42 11.84
C THR A 109 -8.08 -0.46 12.84
N GLY A 110 -8.67 -1.64 13.06
CA GLY A 110 -9.69 -1.86 14.08
C GLY A 110 -9.17 -1.63 15.49
N TRP A 111 -8.00 -2.18 15.80
CA TRP A 111 -7.35 -2.02 17.10
C TRP A 111 -7.03 -0.54 17.40
N LEU A 112 -6.40 0.17 16.45
CA LEU A 112 -6.11 1.60 16.60
C LEU A 112 -7.38 2.45 16.78
N ARG A 113 -8.46 2.09 16.07
CA ARG A 113 -9.77 2.73 16.24
C ARG A 113 -10.30 2.54 17.66
N ASP A 114 -10.32 1.31 18.14
CA ASP A 114 -11.00 0.96 19.39
C ASP A 114 -10.19 1.39 20.61
N TYR A 115 -8.87 1.32 20.56
CA TYR A 115 -8.02 1.60 21.72
C TYR A 115 -7.38 3.00 21.73
N ILE A 116 -7.37 3.71 20.60
CA ILE A 116 -6.77 5.05 20.51
C ILE A 116 -7.79 6.07 20.04
N TYR A 117 -8.41 5.86 18.86
CA TYR A 117 -9.28 6.88 18.28
C TYR A 117 -10.55 7.12 19.09
N ILE A 118 -11.26 6.07 19.51
CA ILE A 118 -12.49 6.19 20.29
C ILE A 118 -12.22 6.81 21.68
N PRO A 119 -11.21 6.37 22.46
CA PRO A 119 -10.87 7.01 23.75
C PRO A 119 -10.49 8.49 23.64
N LEU A 120 -9.89 8.92 22.53
CA LEU A 120 -9.60 10.35 22.27
C LEU A 120 -10.85 11.18 21.92
N GLY A 121 -12.04 10.58 21.89
CA GLY A 121 -13.32 11.21 21.54
C GLY A 121 -13.85 10.86 20.16
N GLY A 122 -13.10 10.10 19.36
CA GLY A 122 -13.52 9.63 18.04
C GLY A 122 -13.92 10.76 17.10
N SER A 123 -15.04 10.57 16.40
CA SER A 123 -15.64 11.59 15.51
C SER A 123 -16.72 12.45 16.19
N ARG A 124 -17.03 12.19 17.48
CA ARG A 124 -18.07 12.90 18.22
C ARG A 124 -17.54 14.13 18.95
N CYS A 125 -16.56 14.82 18.37
CA CYS A 125 -15.90 16.00 18.90
C CYS A 125 -15.90 17.12 17.84
N ASN A 126 -15.39 18.30 18.22
CA ASN A 126 -15.25 19.38 17.25
C ASN A 126 -14.23 19.02 16.14
N VAL A 127 -14.29 19.75 15.03
CA VAL A 127 -13.50 19.48 13.82
C VAL A 127 -11.99 19.46 14.11
N VAL A 128 -11.50 20.40 14.90
CA VAL A 128 -10.07 20.50 15.27
C VAL A 128 -9.63 19.26 16.05
N ARG A 129 -10.40 18.86 17.07
CA ARG A 129 -10.11 17.67 17.86
C ARG A 129 -10.14 16.40 17.02
N HIS A 130 -11.11 16.29 16.09
CA HIS A 130 -11.19 15.16 15.16
C HIS A 130 -9.94 15.06 14.27
N MET A 131 -9.42 16.19 13.76
CA MET A 131 -8.17 16.24 13.00
C MET A 131 -6.98 15.79 13.84
N LEU A 132 -6.85 16.30 15.08
CA LEU A 132 -5.79 15.89 15.99
C LEU A 132 -5.87 14.40 16.33
N ASN A 133 -7.06 13.87 16.60
CA ASN A 133 -7.24 12.44 16.84
C ASN A 133 -6.76 11.61 15.63
N THR A 134 -7.06 12.06 14.41
CA THR A 134 -6.60 11.40 13.19
C THR A 134 -5.07 11.40 13.09
N LEU A 135 -4.43 12.55 13.31
CA LEU A 135 -2.96 12.67 13.29
C LEU A 135 -2.30 11.78 14.36
N ILE A 136 -2.84 11.78 15.59
CA ILE A 136 -2.31 10.94 16.68
C ILE A 136 -2.40 9.46 16.31
N VAL A 137 -3.53 8.99 15.79
CA VAL A 137 -3.72 7.59 15.41
C VAL A 137 -2.71 7.16 14.36
N PHE A 138 -2.49 7.98 13.33
CA PHE A 138 -1.51 7.67 12.29
C PHE A 138 -0.06 7.77 12.80
N ALA A 139 0.26 8.73 13.67
CA ALA A 139 1.57 8.82 14.30
C ALA A 139 1.88 7.57 15.14
N VAL A 140 0.91 7.11 15.94
CA VAL A 140 1.03 5.87 16.72
C VAL A 140 1.15 4.65 15.81
N SER A 141 0.40 4.62 14.70
CA SER A 141 0.54 3.57 13.68
C SER A 141 1.96 3.53 13.10
N GLY A 142 2.56 4.69 12.86
CA GLY A 142 3.96 4.78 12.40
C GLY A 142 4.94 4.22 13.44
N LEU A 143 4.84 4.65 14.67
CA LEU A 143 5.70 4.17 15.77
C LEU A 143 5.53 2.66 16.05
N TRP A 144 4.34 2.12 15.79
CA TRP A 144 4.09 0.69 15.93
C TRP A 144 4.92 -0.15 14.95
N HIS A 145 5.27 0.38 13.77
CA HIS A 145 6.10 -0.30 12.77
C HIS A 145 7.59 -0.36 13.13
N GLY A 146 8.07 0.53 14.00
CA GLY A 146 9.46 0.53 14.44
C GLY A 146 9.91 1.88 15.02
N ALA A 147 11.11 1.87 15.62
CA ALA A 147 11.70 3.05 16.26
C ALA A 147 12.38 4.04 15.28
N ASP A 148 12.45 3.71 13.99
CA ASP A 148 13.01 4.59 12.97
C ASP A 148 12.07 5.76 12.72
N LEU A 149 12.60 6.99 12.70
CA LEU A 149 11.84 8.22 12.47
C LEU A 149 11.07 8.22 11.14
N ARG A 150 11.57 7.52 10.13
CA ARG A 150 10.93 7.39 8.81
C ARG A 150 9.56 6.73 8.88
N TYR A 151 9.33 5.81 9.85
CA TYR A 151 7.99 5.27 10.12
C TYR A 151 7.06 6.31 10.73
N LEU A 152 7.57 7.16 11.62
CA LEU A 152 6.80 8.27 12.17
C LEU A 152 6.46 9.31 11.08
N GLU A 153 7.41 9.64 10.20
CA GLU A 153 7.20 10.52 9.04
C GLU A 153 6.12 9.95 8.12
N TRP A 154 6.16 8.63 7.85
CA TRP A 154 5.10 7.93 7.12
C TRP A 154 3.74 8.09 7.80
N GLY A 155 3.66 7.83 9.09
CA GLY A 155 2.42 7.99 9.85
C GLY A 155 1.88 9.42 9.79
N ILE A 156 2.74 10.42 10.01
CA ILE A 156 2.37 11.85 9.92
C ILE A 156 1.88 12.18 8.51
N ALA A 157 2.58 11.73 7.45
CA ALA A 157 2.16 11.97 6.06
C ALA A 157 0.76 11.38 5.78
N CYS A 158 0.50 10.14 6.22
CA CYS A 158 -0.82 9.51 6.13
C CYS A 158 -1.90 10.29 6.89
N GLY A 159 -1.59 10.77 8.09
CA GLY A 159 -2.48 11.59 8.91
C GLY A 159 -2.80 12.92 8.23
N VAL A 160 -1.79 13.63 7.72
CA VAL A 160 -1.95 14.90 7.00
C VAL A 160 -2.81 14.72 5.75
N ILE A 161 -2.54 13.71 4.92
CA ILE A 161 -3.36 13.42 3.73
C ILE A 161 -4.80 13.12 4.14
N SER A 162 -5.01 12.36 5.22
CA SER A 162 -6.35 12.05 5.74
C SER A 162 -7.10 13.31 6.18
N VAL A 163 -6.43 14.24 6.87
CA VAL A 163 -6.99 15.53 7.29
C VAL A 163 -7.33 16.41 6.09
N ILE A 164 -6.41 16.54 5.12
CA ILE A 164 -6.65 17.29 3.87
C ILE A 164 -7.81 16.69 3.10
N ALA A 165 -7.90 15.36 3.02
CA ALA A 165 -8.98 14.65 2.35
C ALA A 165 -10.34 14.92 3.01
N GLN A 166 -10.40 15.07 4.33
CA GLN A 166 -11.61 15.42 5.06
C GLN A 166 -12.02 16.89 4.82
N LEU A 167 -11.08 17.83 4.94
CA LEU A 167 -11.32 19.27 4.73
C LEU A 167 -11.73 19.58 3.29
N SER A 168 -11.12 18.93 2.32
CA SER A 168 -11.39 19.13 0.90
C SER A 168 -12.65 18.40 0.40
N LYS A 169 -13.38 17.68 1.25
CA LYS A 169 -14.54 16.87 0.80
C LYS A 169 -15.63 17.73 0.15
N ALA A 170 -15.98 18.87 0.76
CA ALA A 170 -17.00 19.77 0.24
C ALA A 170 -16.57 20.47 -1.07
N PRO A 171 -15.40 21.17 -1.14
CA PRO A 171 -14.96 21.82 -2.38
C PRO A 171 -14.70 20.81 -3.51
N ARG A 172 -14.17 19.61 -3.23
CA ARG A 172 -14.00 18.57 -4.24
C ARG A 172 -15.33 18.12 -4.85
N LYS A 173 -16.39 17.98 -4.04
CA LYS A 173 -17.72 17.59 -4.54
C LYS A 173 -18.25 18.64 -5.52
N VAL A 174 -18.01 19.92 -5.26
CA VAL A 174 -18.39 21.02 -6.18
C VAL A 174 -17.55 20.96 -7.45
N LEU A 175 -16.22 20.87 -7.33
CA LEU A 175 -15.31 20.82 -8.46
C LEU A 175 -15.63 19.64 -9.40
N TRP A 176 -15.92 18.47 -8.85
CA TRP A 176 -16.25 17.27 -9.62
C TRP A 176 -17.57 17.39 -10.35
N ARG A 177 -18.55 18.09 -9.77
CA ARG A 177 -19.86 18.32 -10.43
C ARG A 177 -19.72 19.11 -11.73
N TYR A 178 -18.75 20.02 -11.83
CA TYR A 178 -18.53 20.88 -13.00
C TYR A 178 -17.49 20.34 -13.99
N ASN A 179 -16.74 19.30 -13.62
CA ASN A 179 -15.72 18.71 -14.49
C ASN A 179 -16.35 17.68 -15.45
N PRO A 180 -16.26 17.90 -16.79
CA PRO A 180 -16.86 16.99 -17.77
C PRO A 180 -16.30 15.57 -17.73
N LEU A 181 -15.05 15.37 -17.31
CA LEU A 181 -14.42 14.05 -17.14
C LEU A 181 -15.09 13.19 -16.06
N TYR A 182 -15.82 13.81 -15.12
CA TYR A 182 -16.54 13.11 -14.05
C TYR A 182 -18.02 12.87 -14.35
N ARG A 183 -18.49 13.13 -15.57
CA ARG A 183 -19.88 12.82 -15.97
C ARG A 183 -20.12 11.32 -16.08
N GLU A 184 -19.10 10.57 -16.51
CA GLU A 184 -19.16 9.11 -16.63
C GLU A 184 -18.73 8.44 -15.31
N PRO A 185 -19.61 7.68 -14.63
CA PRO A 185 -19.32 7.07 -13.33
C PRO A 185 -18.10 6.13 -13.36
N ALA A 186 -17.88 5.43 -14.47
CA ALA A 186 -16.74 4.53 -14.64
C ALA A 186 -15.41 5.31 -14.65
N VAL A 187 -15.35 6.42 -15.39
CA VAL A 187 -14.18 7.29 -15.47
C VAL A 187 -13.90 7.93 -14.11
N GLN A 188 -14.94 8.42 -13.43
CA GLN A 188 -14.82 8.97 -12.09
C GLN A 188 -14.22 7.94 -11.11
N THR A 189 -14.75 6.72 -11.10
CA THR A 189 -14.29 5.65 -10.22
C THR A 189 -12.83 5.29 -10.52
N PHE A 190 -12.47 5.17 -11.80
CA PHE A 190 -11.10 4.89 -12.21
C PHE A 190 -10.12 5.96 -11.75
N LEU A 191 -10.44 7.25 -12.01
CA LEU A 191 -9.59 8.36 -11.59
C LEU A 191 -9.43 8.45 -10.07
N GLN A 192 -10.51 8.20 -9.31
CA GLN A 192 -10.46 8.18 -7.85
C GLN A 192 -9.57 7.05 -7.32
N ARG A 193 -9.64 5.86 -7.92
CA ARG A 193 -8.74 4.74 -7.59
C ARG A 193 -7.28 5.09 -7.88
N CYS A 194 -7.00 5.65 -9.07
CA CYS A 194 -5.64 6.09 -9.43
C CYS A 194 -5.10 7.14 -8.45
N ILE A 195 -5.88 8.19 -8.14
CA ILE A 195 -5.47 9.23 -7.19
C ILE A 195 -5.22 8.62 -5.80
N THR A 196 -6.10 7.72 -5.35
CA THR A 196 -5.96 7.06 -4.04
C THR A 196 -4.68 6.22 -3.98
N TYR A 197 -4.39 5.46 -5.04
CA TYR A 197 -3.17 4.66 -5.16
C TYR A 197 -1.91 5.52 -5.19
N LEU A 198 -1.92 6.61 -5.97
CA LEU A 198 -0.78 7.55 -6.05
C LEU A 198 -0.52 8.24 -4.71
N LEU A 199 -1.57 8.69 -3.99
CA LEU A 199 -1.42 9.27 -2.65
C LEU A 199 -0.86 8.26 -1.65
N PHE A 200 -1.33 7.02 -1.70
CA PHE A 200 -0.79 5.95 -0.88
C PHE A 200 0.68 5.68 -1.21
N SER A 201 1.01 5.53 -2.49
CA SER A 201 2.39 5.29 -2.94
C SER A 201 3.33 6.45 -2.58
N PHE A 202 2.86 7.69 -2.63
CA PHE A 202 3.63 8.84 -2.14
C PHE A 202 4.01 8.69 -0.66
N THR A 203 3.07 8.26 0.19
CA THR A 203 3.40 8.02 1.62
C THR A 203 4.35 6.85 1.79
N MET A 204 4.29 5.85 0.92
CA MET A 204 5.15 4.67 0.98
C MET A 204 6.63 4.97 0.69
N VAL A 205 6.98 6.13 0.16
CA VAL A 205 8.40 6.56 0.05
C VAL A 205 9.08 6.55 1.42
N PHE A 206 8.45 7.11 2.45
CA PHE A 206 9.00 7.10 3.82
C PHE A 206 9.14 5.68 4.37
N PHE A 207 8.13 4.85 4.14
CA PHE A 207 8.10 3.46 4.61
C PHE A 207 9.17 2.61 3.91
N ALA A 208 9.28 2.72 2.59
CA ALA A 208 10.32 2.05 1.80
C ALA A 208 11.71 2.52 2.22
N SER A 209 11.89 3.83 2.42
CA SER A 209 13.15 4.41 2.88
C SER A 209 13.58 3.85 4.24
N ALA A 210 12.65 3.55 5.14
CA ALA A 210 12.96 2.89 6.41
C ALA A 210 13.44 1.43 6.21
N ILE A 211 12.81 0.69 5.29
CA ILE A 211 13.15 -0.71 5.02
C ILE A 211 14.50 -0.84 4.31
N TYR A 212 14.78 0.00 3.31
CA TYR A 212 15.99 -0.08 2.48
C TYR A 212 17.09 0.88 2.93
N ASN A 213 16.91 1.55 4.05
CA ASN A 213 17.84 2.53 4.62
C ASN A 213 18.20 3.69 3.68
N ALA A 214 17.26 4.08 2.81
CA ALA A 214 17.40 5.25 1.93
C ALA A 214 17.06 6.56 2.67
N ALA A 215 17.49 7.70 2.12
CA ALA A 215 17.05 9.01 2.59
C ALA A 215 15.79 9.43 1.80
N PRO A 216 14.62 9.67 2.45
CA PRO A 216 13.40 10.07 1.74
C PRO A 216 13.60 11.33 0.88
N GLY A 217 14.43 12.28 1.37
CA GLY A 217 14.75 13.51 0.64
C GLY A 217 15.45 13.27 -0.70
N GLU A 218 16.37 12.29 -0.77
CA GLU A 218 17.04 11.91 -2.02
C GLU A 218 16.06 11.28 -3.01
N VAL A 219 15.17 10.41 -2.52
CA VAL A 219 14.12 9.79 -3.36
C VAL A 219 13.20 10.86 -3.94
N PHE A 220 12.71 11.80 -3.13
CA PHE A 220 11.85 12.90 -3.62
C PHE A 220 12.60 13.85 -4.56
N ALA A 221 13.85 14.20 -4.25
CA ALA A 221 14.68 15.01 -5.11
C ALA A 221 14.91 14.33 -6.47
N GLY A 222 15.21 13.04 -6.48
CA GLY A 222 15.37 12.25 -7.68
C GLY A 222 14.08 12.13 -8.50
N ILE A 223 12.92 11.95 -7.86
CA ILE A 223 11.61 11.96 -8.52
C ILE A 223 11.34 13.32 -9.20
N LEU A 224 11.72 14.43 -8.58
CA LEU A 224 11.45 15.77 -9.12
C LEU A 224 12.47 16.23 -10.18
N GLN A 225 13.74 15.90 -10.01
CA GLN A 225 14.86 16.43 -10.80
C GLN A 225 15.41 15.42 -11.80
N GLY A 226 15.20 14.13 -11.59
CA GLY A 226 15.82 13.05 -12.35
C GLY A 226 15.20 12.76 -13.73
N TRP A 227 14.67 13.77 -14.42
CA TRP A 227 14.03 13.65 -15.75
C TRP A 227 14.94 14.08 -16.89
N GLN A 228 16.25 14.03 -16.70
CA GLN A 228 17.23 14.35 -17.74
C GLN A 228 17.11 13.36 -18.90
N GLY A 229 16.99 13.87 -20.12
CA GLY A 229 16.76 13.04 -21.31
C GLY A 229 15.28 12.75 -21.63
N GLY A 230 14.34 13.26 -20.80
CA GLY A 230 12.90 13.11 -21.01
C GLY A 230 12.34 11.76 -20.56
N PHE A 231 11.02 11.59 -20.71
CA PHE A 231 10.30 10.40 -20.25
C PHE A 231 10.73 9.12 -20.99
N ALA A 232 10.99 9.21 -22.30
CA ALA A 232 11.36 8.05 -23.12
C ALA A 232 12.72 7.45 -22.68
N ALA A 233 13.74 8.27 -22.50
CA ALA A 233 15.06 7.85 -22.04
C ALA A 233 15.02 7.29 -20.60
N GLY A 234 14.19 7.89 -19.74
CA GLY A 234 13.97 7.39 -18.40
C GLY A 234 13.29 6.02 -18.39
N TRP A 235 12.30 5.80 -19.27
CA TRP A 235 11.62 4.52 -19.40
C TRP A 235 12.52 3.41 -19.95
N GLU A 236 13.36 3.74 -20.93
CA GLU A 236 14.38 2.82 -21.45
C GLU A 236 15.36 2.39 -20.34
N SER A 237 15.76 3.33 -19.47
CA SER A 237 16.59 3.02 -18.30
C SER A 237 15.89 2.07 -17.31
N VAL A 238 14.57 2.23 -17.08
CA VAL A 238 13.78 1.30 -16.25
C VAL A 238 13.81 -0.11 -16.83
N THR A 239 13.58 -0.24 -18.14
CA THR A 239 13.57 -1.55 -18.81
C THR A 239 14.95 -2.19 -18.84
N ASN A 240 16.01 -1.42 -19.04
CA ASN A 240 17.39 -1.91 -19.04
C ASN A 240 17.83 -2.38 -17.64
N LEU A 241 17.45 -1.68 -16.58
CA LEU A 241 17.71 -2.10 -15.20
C LEU A 241 16.93 -3.40 -14.87
N ALA A 242 15.68 -3.49 -15.27
CA ALA A 242 14.87 -4.69 -15.04
C ALA A 242 15.48 -5.92 -15.74
N THR A 243 16.00 -5.76 -16.96
CA THR A 243 16.67 -6.85 -17.70
C THR A 243 18.05 -7.18 -17.18
N SER A 244 18.84 -6.18 -16.76
CA SER A 244 20.20 -6.39 -16.22
C SER A 244 20.21 -7.01 -14.82
N SER A 245 19.14 -6.82 -14.05
CA SER A 245 19.00 -7.37 -12.69
C SER A 245 18.62 -8.86 -12.64
N GLY A 246 18.60 -9.56 -13.79
CA GLY A 246 18.29 -10.99 -13.85
C GLY A 246 16.79 -11.31 -13.75
N ILE A 247 15.92 -10.30 -13.88
CA ILE A 247 14.47 -10.50 -14.00
C ILE A 247 14.09 -11.13 -15.36
N ASP A 248 15.08 -11.41 -16.22
CA ASP A 248 14.93 -12.04 -17.52
C ASP A 248 14.69 -13.57 -17.47
N GLY A 249 13.92 -14.03 -16.49
CA GLY A 249 13.35 -15.38 -16.45
C GLY A 249 14.25 -16.47 -15.84
N ARG A 250 15.42 -16.15 -15.31
CA ARG A 250 16.21 -17.09 -14.53
C ARG A 250 15.94 -16.84 -13.05
N LEU A 251 14.96 -17.57 -12.51
CA LEU A 251 14.79 -17.67 -11.07
C LEU A 251 16.12 -18.11 -10.46
N PRO A 252 16.69 -17.42 -9.46
CA PRO A 252 17.74 -18.00 -8.66
C PRO A 252 17.16 -19.27 -8.04
N VAL A 253 17.72 -20.42 -8.39
CA VAL A 253 17.45 -21.68 -7.68
C VAL A 253 18.03 -21.50 -6.29
N VAL A 254 17.16 -21.38 -5.31
CA VAL A 254 17.49 -21.42 -3.88
C VAL A 254 17.63 -22.86 -3.46
#